data_29c807f4d08d735084ce3162318a3f86
#
_entry.id   29c807f4d08d735084ce3162318a3f86
#
_cell.length_a   1.000
_cell.length_b   1.000
_cell.length_c   1.000
_cell.angle_alpha   90.00
_cell.angle_beta   90.00
_cell.angle_gamma   90.00
#
_symmetry.space_group_name_H-M   'P 1'
#
loop_
_entity.id
_entity.type
_entity.pdbx_description
1 polymer ?
#
loop_
_entity_poly.entity_id
_entity_poly.type
_entity_poly.pdbx_seq_one_letter_code
_entity_poly.pdbx_strand_id
1 'polypeptide(L)'
;MSAGVFWWWFFLCAVGGLNILAWSLSAGYLRRRRAVLCAEEYASRRLQLLLSAGYVFGCAFRSVMPVYDVGRVCLFDSWLCSVIIGRSVATFAELCFAAQWALLLRDISRATGSGVGRVTAKVMVPLIAVAEMCSWYSVLTTSNLGHVVEESIWALSAGLLVTSLLWIWPRCSASLRPLLAAWCAAGIAYVAFMFLIDVPMYWSRWLADEASGRHYLSITQGLLDVSGRWVVSHSWDVWKNEIAWMSLYFSVAVWLSIALVHAPVLARGVTDSKPRR
;
A
#
# COMPACT_ATOMS: atom_id res chain seq x y z
N MET A 1 1.72 28.12 -9.39
CA MET A 1 1.22 26.74 -9.55
C MET A 1 0.25 26.75 -10.71
N SER A 2 0.38 25.80 -11.68
CA SER A 2 -0.61 25.68 -12.76
C SER A 2 -1.98 25.27 -12.17
N ALA A 3 -3.07 25.69 -12.82
CA ALA A 3 -4.42 25.43 -12.32
C ALA A 3 -4.68 23.92 -12.15
N GLY A 4 -4.21 23.08 -13.09
CA GLY A 4 -4.37 21.62 -13.00
C GLY A 4 -3.66 21.01 -11.79
N VAL A 5 -2.42 21.40 -11.52
CA VAL A 5 -1.66 20.92 -10.35
C VAL A 5 -2.30 21.42 -9.06
N PHE A 6 -2.80 22.66 -9.02
CA PHE A 6 -3.50 23.19 -7.85
C PHE A 6 -4.75 22.37 -7.52
N TRP A 7 -5.63 22.11 -8.50
CA TRP A 7 -6.86 21.36 -8.26
C TRP A 7 -6.59 19.91 -7.90
N TRP A 8 -5.56 19.26 -8.51
CA TRP A 8 -5.15 17.93 -8.13
C TRP A 8 -4.62 17.88 -6.69
N TRP A 9 -3.73 18.79 -6.30
CA TRP A 9 -3.23 18.87 -4.93
C TRP A 9 -4.35 19.14 -3.92
N PHE A 10 -5.27 20.06 -4.24
CA PHE A 10 -6.45 20.32 -3.41
C PHE A 10 -7.32 19.04 -3.24
N PHE A 11 -7.53 18.30 -4.33
CA PHE A 11 -8.19 16.99 -4.29
C PHE A 11 -7.48 16.02 -3.35
N LEU A 12 -6.15 15.88 -3.44
CA LEU A 12 -5.39 15.01 -2.54
C LEU A 12 -5.54 15.42 -1.07
N CYS A 13 -5.47 16.72 -0.77
CA CYS A 13 -5.67 17.25 0.58
C CYS A 13 -7.08 16.95 1.11
N ALA A 14 -8.10 17.17 0.28
CA ALA A 14 -9.49 16.88 0.65
C ALA A 14 -9.70 15.39 0.93
N VAL A 15 -9.18 14.51 0.06
CA VAL A 15 -9.22 13.06 0.25
C VAL A 15 -8.44 12.66 1.51
N GLY A 16 -7.27 13.23 1.76
CA GLY A 16 -6.50 13.00 2.98
C GLY A 16 -7.28 13.36 4.24
N GLY A 17 -7.98 14.50 4.24
CA GLY A 17 -8.88 14.89 5.34
C GLY A 17 -10.05 13.93 5.54
N LEU A 18 -10.70 13.50 4.44
CA LEU A 18 -11.77 12.50 4.48
C LEU A 18 -11.28 11.16 5.01
N ASN A 19 -10.09 10.74 4.64
CA ASN A 19 -9.46 9.50 5.11
C ASN A 19 -9.22 9.52 6.63
N ILE A 20 -8.70 10.63 7.16
CA ILE A 20 -8.50 10.81 8.60
C ILE A 20 -9.85 10.79 9.33
N LEU A 21 -10.86 11.45 8.79
CA LEU A 21 -12.22 11.42 9.34
C LEU A 21 -12.79 10.00 9.35
N ALA A 22 -12.71 9.28 8.24
CA ALA A 22 -13.19 7.90 8.11
C ALA A 22 -12.48 6.96 9.09
N TRP A 23 -11.15 7.08 9.22
CA TRP A 23 -10.39 6.34 10.21
C TRP A 23 -10.81 6.68 11.66
N SER A 24 -11.03 7.96 11.96
CA SER A 24 -11.46 8.41 13.29
C SER A 24 -12.85 7.87 13.65
N LEU A 25 -13.77 7.87 12.69
CA LEU A 25 -15.10 7.26 12.84
C LEU A 25 -14.99 5.75 13.06
N SER A 26 -14.11 5.07 12.30
CA SER A 26 -13.82 3.64 12.46
C SER A 26 -13.27 3.33 13.86
N ALA A 27 -12.35 4.16 14.36
CA ALA A 27 -11.82 4.04 15.72
C ALA A 27 -12.90 4.24 16.80
N GLY A 28 -13.75 5.25 16.62
CA GLY A 28 -14.90 5.50 17.50
C GLY A 28 -15.89 4.34 17.51
N TYR A 29 -16.21 3.80 16.33
CA TYR A 29 -17.08 2.63 16.19
C TYR A 29 -16.50 1.40 16.88
N LEU A 30 -15.22 1.09 16.69
CA LEU A 30 -14.56 -0.04 17.34
C LEU A 30 -14.56 0.11 18.88
N ARG A 31 -14.30 1.32 19.40
CA ARG A 31 -14.34 1.59 20.84
C ARG A 31 -15.72 1.33 21.44
N ARG A 32 -16.79 1.75 20.77
CA ARG A 32 -18.17 1.52 21.19
C ARG A 32 -18.54 0.03 21.23
N ARG A 33 -17.96 -0.75 20.32
CA ARG A 33 -18.18 -2.21 20.26
C ARG A 33 -17.34 -3.03 21.22
N ARG A 34 -16.46 -2.41 22.03
CA ARG A 34 -15.57 -3.11 22.96
C ARG A 34 -16.30 -4.04 23.93
N ALA A 35 -17.48 -3.63 24.41
CA ALA A 35 -18.27 -4.42 25.35
C ALA A 35 -18.96 -5.66 24.71
N VAL A 36 -19.13 -5.65 23.37
CA VAL A 36 -19.84 -6.71 22.63
C VAL A 36 -18.88 -7.70 22.00
N LEU A 37 -17.65 -7.26 21.67
CA LEU A 37 -16.63 -8.12 21.06
C LEU A 37 -15.90 -8.92 22.12
N CYS A 38 -15.55 -10.19 21.81
CA CYS A 38 -14.64 -10.94 22.67
C CYS A 38 -13.25 -10.29 22.67
N ALA A 39 -12.46 -10.56 23.72
CA ALA A 39 -11.14 -9.92 23.93
C ALA A 39 -10.18 -10.16 22.76
N GLU A 40 -10.17 -11.38 22.20
CA GLU A 40 -9.31 -11.76 21.07
C GLU A 40 -9.70 -11.01 19.79
N GLU A 41 -11.00 -10.94 19.48
CA GLU A 41 -11.51 -10.21 18.32
C GLU A 41 -11.23 -8.71 18.44
N TYR A 42 -11.47 -8.13 19.63
CA TYR A 42 -11.17 -6.72 19.87
C TYR A 42 -9.67 -6.42 19.71
N ALA A 43 -8.79 -7.28 20.23
CA ALA A 43 -7.35 -7.12 20.09
C ALA A 43 -6.89 -7.19 18.62
N SER A 44 -7.41 -8.14 17.84
CA SER A 44 -7.11 -8.26 16.41
C SER A 44 -7.55 -7.02 15.64
N ARG A 45 -8.81 -6.56 15.85
CA ARG A 45 -9.32 -5.36 15.19
C ARG A 45 -8.59 -4.08 15.61
N ARG A 46 -8.18 -4.00 16.89
CA ARG A 46 -7.36 -2.89 17.38
C ARG A 46 -5.99 -2.85 16.71
N LEU A 47 -5.35 -4.01 16.52
CA LEU A 47 -4.08 -4.09 15.80
C LEU A 47 -4.25 -3.66 14.35
N GLN A 48 -5.30 -4.13 13.65
CA GLN A 48 -5.65 -3.68 12.30
C GLN A 48 -5.85 -2.16 12.24
N LEU A 49 -6.56 -1.58 13.23
CA LEU A 49 -6.78 -0.14 13.31
C LEU A 49 -5.48 0.66 13.51
N LEU A 50 -4.56 0.16 14.33
CA LEU A 50 -3.25 0.80 14.55
C LEU A 50 -2.38 0.77 13.29
N LEU A 51 -2.34 -0.36 12.58
CA LEU A 51 -1.66 -0.45 11.30
C LEU A 51 -2.30 0.45 10.24
N SER A 52 -3.64 0.49 10.22
CA SER A 52 -4.38 1.43 9.37
C SER A 52 -4.06 2.89 9.70
N ALA A 53 -3.82 3.24 10.97
CA ALA A 53 -3.36 4.58 11.33
C ALA A 53 -2.03 4.92 10.64
N GLY A 54 -1.04 4.02 10.70
CA GLY A 54 0.24 4.22 10.04
C GLY A 54 0.08 4.50 8.55
N TYR A 55 -0.78 3.74 7.88
CA TYR A 55 -1.04 3.94 6.45
C TYR A 55 -1.83 5.23 6.16
N VAL A 56 -2.95 5.47 6.86
CA VAL A 56 -3.83 6.63 6.67
C VAL A 56 -3.07 7.94 6.90
N PHE A 57 -2.36 8.06 8.03
CA PHE A 57 -1.63 9.29 8.36
C PHE A 57 -0.39 9.48 7.47
N GLY A 58 0.29 8.39 7.08
CA GLY A 58 1.39 8.46 6.12
C GLY A 58 0.91 8.95 4.75
N CYS A 59 -0.19 8.39 4.24
CA CYS A 59 -0.79 8.83 2.98
C CYS A 59 -1.32 10.27 3.07
N ALA A 60 -1.94 10.67 4.19
CA ALA A 60 -2.41 12.05 4.39
C ALA A 60 -1.25 13.04 4.41
N PHE A 61 -0.13 12.71 5.06
CA PHE A 61 1.08 13.53 5.00
C PHE A 61 1.58 13.70 3.57
N ARG A 62 1.70 12.60 2.81
CA ARG A 62 2.14 12.63 1.41
C ARG A 62 1.12 13.29 0.47
N SER A 63 -0.15 13.32 0.82
CA SER A 63 -1.17 14.09 0.09
C SER A 63 -0.96 15.59 0.21
N VAL A 64 -0.53 16.07 1.38
CA VAL A 64 -0.22 17.50 1.63
C VAL A 64 1.15 17.88 1.08
N MET A 65 2.13 16.99 1.24
CA MET A 65 3.53 17.16 0.82
C MET A 65 3.91 16.10 -0.24
N PRO A 66 3.32 16.15 -1.45
CA PRO A 66 3.63 15.17 -2.48
C PRO A 66 5.07 15.34 -2.98
N VAL A 67 5.74 14.20 -3.17
CA VAL A 67 7.12 14.14 -3.65
C VAL A 67 7.20 13.10 -4.76
N TYR A 68 7.86 13.46 -5.84
CA TYR A 68 8.31 12.53 -6.89
C TYR A 68 9.76 12.18 -6.63
N ASP A 69 10.00 10.95 -6.19
CA ASP A 69 11.23 10.55 -5.51
C ASP A 69 12.49 10.63 -6.40
N VAL A 70 12.50 9.99 -7.58
CA VAL A 70 13.69 9.94 -8.47
C VAL A 70 14.02 11.33 -9.03
N GLY A 71 13.01 12.11 -9.38
CA GLY A 71 13.16 13.48 -9.87
C GLY A 71 13.48 14.51 -8.80
N ARG A 72 13.39 14.17 -7.52
CA ARG A 72 13.49 15.13 -6.39
C ARG A 72 12.46 16.26 -6.48
N VAL A 73 11.33 16.03 -7.13
CA VAL A 73 10.35 17.08 -7.38
C VAL A 73 9.31 17.14 -6.25
N CYS A 74 8.99 18.35 -5.83
CA CYS A 74 7.98 18.62 -4.81
C CYS A 74 7.17 19.87 -5.14
N LEU A 75 6.12 20.15 -4.36
CA LEU A 75 5.29 21.33 -4.54
C LEU A 75 5.74 22.53 -3.69
N PHE A 76 6.45 22.31 -2.59
CA PHE A 76 6.77 23.35 -1.62
C PHE A 76 8.26 23.37 -1.30
N ASP A 77 8.82 24.56 -1.13
CA ASP A 77 10.18 24.75 -0.65
C ASP A 77 10.23 24.53 0.87
N SER A 78 10.36 23.27 1.25
CA SER A 78 10.39 22.85 2.65
C SER A 78 11.17 21.55 2.80
N TRP A 79 11.94 21.42 3.87
CA TRP A 79 12.60 20.16 4.22
C TRP A 79 11.63 18.99 4.42
N LEU A 80 10.38 19.26 4.81
CA LEU A 80 9.32 18.24 4.88
C LEU A 80 8.96 17.65 3.51
N CYS A 81 9.28 18.35 2.42
CA CYS A 81 9.17 17.87 1.05
C CYS A 81 10.44 17.17 0.55
N SER A 82 11.45 16.97 1.40
CA SER A 82 12.63 16.19 1.03
C SER A 82 12.26 14.73 0.78
N VAL A 83 12.99 14.11 -0.16
CA VAL A 83 12.75 12.71 -0.51
C VAL A 83 12.99 11.78 0.67
N ILE A 84 13.97 12.10 1.54
CA ILE A 84 14.23 11.28 2.74
C ILE A 84 12.99 11.21 3.65
N ILE A 85 12.27 12.33 3.84
CA ILE A 85 11.03 12.33 4.63
C ILE A 85 9.92 11.62 3.88
N GLY A 86 9.67 11.99 2.62
CA GLY A 86 8.59 11.42 1.81
C GLY A 86 8.72 9.90 1.70
N ARG A 87 9.91 9.38 1.38
CA ARG A 87 10.14 7.94 1.24
C ARG A 87 10.12 7.19 2.57
N SER A 88 10.66 7.75 3.65
CA SER A 88 10.57 7.14 4.98
C SER A 88 9.12 6.98 5.43
N VAL A 89 8.29 8.00 5.22
CA VAL A 89 6.86 7.94 5.54
C VAL A 89 6.15 6.89 4.65
N ALA A 90 6.50 6.82 3.36
CA ALA A 90 5.95 5.82 2.44
C ALA A 90 6.29 4.40 2.91
N THR A 91 7.58 4.13 3.13
CA THR A 91 8.07 2.82 3.59
C THR A 91 7.36 2.36 4.86
N PHE A 92 7.22 3.24 5.86
CA PHE A 92 6.48 2.93 7.08
C PHE A 92 5.00 2.61 6.80
N ALA A 93 4.34 3.43 5.99
CA ALA A 93 2.93 3.25 5.63
C ALA A 93 2.70 1.94 4.86
N GLU A 94 3.54 1.65 3.87
CA GLU A 94 3.47 0.46 3.03
C GLU A 94 3.69 -0.83 3.81
N LEU A 95 4.64 -0.84 4.74
CA LEU A 95 4.84 -1.97 5.66
C LEU A 95 3.62 -2.18 6.58
N CYS A 96 2.99 -1.11 7.05
CA CYS A 96 1.76 -1.20 7.82
C CYS A 96 0.63 -1.82 6.99
N PHE A 97 0.47 -1.42 5.73
CA PHE A 97 -0.55 -1.94 4.82
C PHE A 97 -0.31 -3.42 4.48
N ALA A 98 0.93 -3.79 4.18
CA ALA A 98 1.30 -5.19 3.95
C ALA A 98 1.04 -6.06 5.18
N ALA A 99 1.35 -5.56 6.39
CA ALA A 99 1.06 -6.24 7.64
C ALA A 99 -0.44 -6.44 7.86
N GLN A 100 -1.30 -5.50 7.48
CA GLN A 100 -2.76 -5.65 7.56
C GLN A 100 -3.25 -6.84 6.71
N TRP A 101 -2.80 -6.93 5.46
CA TRP A 101 -3.15 -8.05 4.58
C TRP A 101 -2.59 -9.38 5.07
N ALA A 102 -1.35 -9.39 5.58
CA ALA A 102 -0.74 -10.58 6.18
C ALA A 102 -1.55 -11.08 7.39
N LEU A 103 -1.98 -10.18 8.27
CA LEU A 103 -2.82 -10.51 9.43
C LEU A 103 -4.17 -11.08 9.00
N LEU A 104 -4.86 -10.43 8.06
CA LEU A 104 -6.13 -10.92 7.54
C LEU A 104 -5.97 -12.32 6.94
N LEU A 105 -5.00 -12.52 6.05
CA LEU A 105 -4.76 -13.81 5.39
C LEU A 105 -4.39 -14.89 6.41
N ARG A 106 -3.59 -14.56 7.44
CA ARG A 106 -3.27 -15.47 8.54
C ARG A 106 -4.52 -15.94 9.28
N ASP A 107 -5.41 -15.00 9.60
CA ASP A 107 -6.60 -15.31 10.38
C ASP A 107 -7.60 -16.12 9.56
N ILE A 108 -7.81 -15.80 8.29
CA ILE A 108 -8.60 -16.60 7.34
C ILE A 108 -7.99 -18.00 7.17
N SER A 109 -6.68 -18.09 7.02
CA SER A 109 -5.99 -19.36 6.81
C SER A 109 -6.02 -20.29 8.03
N ARG A 110 -6.01 -19.69 9.23
CA ARG A 110 -6.21 -20.46 10.48
C ARG A 110 -7.61 -21.02 10.58
N ALA A 111 -8.63 -20.22 10.26
CA ALA A 111 -10.02 -20.64 10.30
C ALA A 111 -10.36 -21.74 9.28
N THR A 112 -9.71 -21.70 8.10
CA THR A 112 -9.96 -22.63 6.98
C THR A 112 -8.97 -23.79 6.88
N GLY A 113 -7.95 -23.83 7.76
CA GLY A 113 -6.91 -24.86 7.73
C GLY A 113 -5.95 -24.77 6.52
N SER A 114 -5.89 -23.61 5.82
CA SER A 114 -5.09 -23.46 4.60
C SER A 114 -3.59 -23.33 4.92
N GLY A 115 -2.79 -24.30 4.45
CA GLY A 115 -1.33 -24.25 4.52
C GLY A 115 -0.75 -23.16 3.61
N VAL A 116 -1.25 -23.05 2.37
CA VAL A 116 -0.82 -22.05 1.38
C VAL A 116 -1.00 -20.65 1.93
N GLY A 117 -2.20 -20.30 2.40
CA GLY A 117 -2.44 -18.96 2.95
C GLY A 117 -1.60 -18.64 4.19
N ARG A 118 -1.27 -19.65 5.03
CA ARG A 118 -0.36 -19.45 6.18
C ARG A 118 1.07 -19.13 5.75
N VAL A 119 1.58 -19.80 4.70
CA VAL A 119 2.91 -19.50 4.15
C VAL A 119 2.93 -18.12 3.53
N THR A 120 1.96 -17.80 2.66
CA THR A 120 1.84 -16.47 2.05
C THR A 120 1.77 -15.37 3.10
N ALA A 121 0.94 -15.53 4.15
CA ALA A 121 0.85 -14.56 5.24
C ALA A 121 2.19 -14.33 5.98
N LYS A 122 3.05 -15.35 6.08
CA LYS A 122 4.36 -15.22 6.73
C LYS A 122 5.39 -14.52 5.84
N VAL A 123 5.34 -14.75 4.53
CA VAL A 123 6.36 -14.19 3.61
C VAL A 123 6.00 -12.81 3.09
N MET A 124 4.74 -12.38 3.20
CA MET A 124 4.26 -11.10 2.65
C MET A 124 5.04 -9.89 3.18
N VAL A 125 5.13 -9.72 4.50
CA VAL A 125 5.86 -8.57 5.08
C VAL A 125 7.35 -8.61 4.75
N PRO A 126 8.08 -9.75 4.87
CA PRO A 126 9.44 -9.86 4.37
C PRO A 126 9.62 -9.50 2.89
N LEU A 127 8.71 -9.95 2.00
CA LEU A 127 8.77 -9.59 0.58
C LEU A 127 8.64 -8.08 0.39
N ILE A 128 7.68 -7.45 1.04
CA ILE A 128 7.51 -5.99 0.93
C ILE A 128 8.70 -5.26 1.56
N ALA A 129 9.30 -5.75 2.64
CA ALA A 129 10.53 -5.16 3.18
C ALA A 129 11.68 -5.21 2.15
N VAL A 130 11.79 -6.29 1.36
CA VAL A 130 12.76 -6.36 0.25
C VAL A 130 12.38 -5.38 -0.85
N ALA A 131 11.10 -5.26 -1.21
CA ALA A 131 10.64 -4.26 -2.18
C ALA A 131 11.02 -2.84 -1.74
N GLU A 132 10.81 -2.50 -0.46
CA GLU A 132 11.21 -1.21 0.09
C GLU A 132 12.74 -0.96 0.01
N MET A 133 13.55 -1.99 0.24
CA MET A 133 15.00 -1.86 0.04
C MET A 133 15.36 -1.59 -1.43
N CYS A 134 14.67 -2.21 -2.38
CA CYS A 134 14.84 -1.94 -3.80
C CYS A 134 14.40 -0.51 -4.17
N SER A 135 13.30 -0.04 -3.57
CA SER A 135 12.85 1.34 -3.69
C SER A 135 13.88 2.34 -3.17
N TRP A 136 14.40 2.10 -1.97
CA TRP A 136 15.47 2.93 -1.41
C TRP A 136 16.74 2.91 -2.29
N TYR A 137 17.07 1.76 -2.89
CA TYR A 137 18.16 1.70 -3.87
C TYR A 137 17.90 2.63 -5.06
N SER A 138 16.69 2.58 -5.66
CA SER A 138 16.29 3.50 -6.73
C SER A 138 16.39 4.96 -6.32
N VAL A 139 15.85 5.26 -5.15
CA VAL A 139 15.82 6.62 -4.61
C VAL A 139 17.24 7.14 -4.35
N LEU A 140 18.11 6.36 -3.75
CA LEU A 140 19.48 6.77 -3.44
C LEU A 140 20.33 6.90 -4.72
N THR A 141 20.27 5.92 -5.61
CA THR A 141 21.10 5.91 -6.83
C THR A 141 20.52 6.75 -7.97
N THR A 142 19.27 7.15 -7.89
CA THR A 142 18.47 7.75 -8.99
C THR A 142 18.25 6.80 -10.17
N SER A 143 18.43 5.48 -9.99
CA SER A 143 18.21 4.46 -11.01
C SER A 143 16.80 3.89 -10.93
N ASN A 144 16.05 3.93 -12.03
CA ASN A 144 14.71 3.37 -12.10
C ASN A 144 14.67 1.83 -11.99
N LEU A 145 15.82 1.14 -12.09
CA LEU A 145 15.89 -0.33 -12.02
C LEU A 145 15.38 -0.89 -10.69
N GLY A 146 15.66 -0.22 -9.56
CA GLY A 146 15.16 -0.67 -8.26
C GLY A 146 13.65 -0.57 -8.17
N HIS A 147 13.00 0.43 -8.79
CA HIS A 147 11.54 0.51 -8.88
C HIS A 147 10.94 -0.62 -9.74
N VAL A 148 11.63 -1.03 -10.83
CA VAL A 148 11.20 -2.22 -11.59
C VAL A 148 11.13 -3.46 -10.71
N VAL A 149 12.13 -3.67 -9.85
CA VAL A 149 12.17 -4.81 -8.93
C VAL A 149 11.15 -4.65 -7.81
N GLU A 150 11.05 -3.46 -7.20
CA GLU A 150 10.07 -3.11 -6.17
C GLU A 150 8.65 -3.45 -6.62
N GLU A 151 8.23 -2.90 -7.76
CA GLU A 151 6.86 -3.03 -8.28
C GLU A 151 6.56 -4.46 -8.72
N SER A 152 7.58 -5.18 -9.23
CA SER A 152 7.46 -6.61 -9.52
C SER A 152 7.23 -7.45 -8.24
N ILE A 153 7.88 -7.10 -7.13
CA ILE A 153 7.67 -7.78 -5.84
C ILE A 153 6.29 -7.44 -5.26
N TRP A 154 5.82 -6.21 -5.39
CA TRP A 154 4.47 -5.83 -5.02
C TRP A 154 3.42 -6.62 -5.81
N ALA A 155 3.58 -6.71 -7.14
CA ALA A 155 2.71 -7.51 -8.00
C ALA A 155 2.73 -9.00 -7.63
N LEU A 156 3.92 -9.57 -7.39
CA LEU A 156 4.08 -10.95 -6.93
C LEU A 156 3.36 -11.18 -5.59
N SER A 157 3.53 -10.28 -4.64
CA SER A 157 2.89 -10.37 -3.31
C SER A 157 1.37 -10.34 -3.41
N ALA A 158 0.82 -9.46 -4.26
CA ALA A 158 -0.61 -9.42 -4.57
C ALA A 158 -1.08 -10.70 -5.27
N GLY A 159 -0.31 -11.22 -6.22
CA GLY A 159 -0.60 -12.50 -6.90
C GLY A 159 -0.65 -13.68 -5.93
N LEU A 160 0.29 -13.76 -4.98
CA LEU A 160 0.29 -14.75 -3.92
C LEU A 160 -0.92 -14.62 -3.00
N LEU A 161 -1.33 -13.38 -2.67
CA LEU A 161 -2.54 -13.10 -1.89
C LEU A 161 -3.78 -13.60 -2.65
N VAL A 162 -3.96 -13.20 -3.91
CA VAL A 162 -5.09 -13.62 -4.75
C VAL A 162 -5.15 -15.14 -4.89
N THR A 163 -4.03 -15.77 -5.20
CA THR A 163 -3.94 -17.23 -5.29
C THR A 163 -4.34 -17.90 -3.99
N SER A 164 -3.90 -17.37 -2.86
CA SER A 164 -4.28 -17.87 -1.53
C SER A 164 -5.77 -17.73 -1.26
N LEU A 165 -6.38 -16.59 -1.61
CA LEU A 165 -7.82 -16.35 -1.45
C LEU A 165 -8.65 -17.26 -2.34
N LEU A 166 -8.24 -17.49 -3.60
CA LEU A 166 -8.87 -18.43 -4.51
C LEU A 166 -8.77 -19.87 -3.99
N TRP A 167 -7.62 -20.27 -3.43
CA TRP A 167 -7.42 -21.58 -2.82
C TRP A 167 -8.32 -21.80 -1.59
N ILE A 168 -8.58 -20.74 -0.85
CA ILE A 168 -9.42 -20.77 0.35
C ILE A 168 -10.91 -20.71 0.00
N TRP A 169 -11.28 -20.15 -1.15
CA TRP A 169 -12.65 -19.91 -1.60
C TRP A 169 -13.65 -21.05 -1.35
N PRO A 170 -13.34 -22.31 -1.73
CA PRO A 170 -14.31 -23.43 -1.54
C PRO A 170 -14.61 -23.71 -0.06
N ARG A 171 -13.72 -23.30 0.85
CA ARG A 171 -13.83 -23.54 2.30
C ARG A 171 -14.55 -22.43 3.04
N CYS A 172 -14.87 -21.33 2.34
CA CYS A 172 -15.56 -20.20 2.92
C CYS A 172 -17.09 -20.33 2.79
N SER A 173 -17.82 -19.77 3.76
CA SER A 173 -19.28 -19.71 3.72
C SER A 173 -19.77 -18.91 2.51
N ALA A 174 -20.97 -19.24 2.02
CA ALA A 174 -21.57 -18.57 0.87
C ALA A 174 -21.70 -17.06 1.08
N SER A 175 -21.94 -16.61 2.30
CA SER A 175 -22.08 -15.18 2.66
C SER A 175 -20.79 -14.38 2.51
N LEU A 176 -19.61 -15.03 2.59
CA LEU A 176 -18.30 -14.36 2.44
C LEU A 176 -17.78 -14.37 1.01
N ARG A 177 -18.30 -15.22 0.15
CA ARG A 177 -17.82 -15.37 -1.23
C ARG A 177 -17.90 -14.09 -2.05
N PRO A 178 -18.97 -13.25 -1.95
CA PRO A 178 -18.99 -11.97 -2.68
C PRO A 178 -17.86 -11.03 -2.29
N LEU A 179 -17.53 -10.96 -0.99
CA LEU A 179 -16.41 -10.14 -0.51
C LEU A 179 -15.05 -10.67 -0.98
N LEU A 180 -14.86 -12.00 -0.93
CA LEU A 180 -13.66 -12.63 -1.47
C LEU A 180 -13.55 -12.41 -2.98
N ALA A 181 -14.67 -12.48 -3.73
CA ALA A 181 -14.69 -12.17 -5.15
C ALA A 181 -14.22 -10.74 -5.42
N ALA A 182 -14.74 -9.78 -4.67
CA ALA A 182 -14.35 -8.38 -4.81
C ALA A 182 -12.85 -8.18 -4.53
N TRP A 183 -12.31 -8.81 -3.48
CA TRP A 183 -10.88 -8.75 -3.18
C TRP A 183 -10.02 -9.44 -4.24
N CYS A 184 -10.44 -10.60 -4.75
CA CYS A 184 -9.73 -11.28 -5.85
C CYS A 184 -9.77 -10.43 -7.12
N ALA A 185 -10.92 -9.87 -7.48
CA ALA A 185 -11.05 -9.01 -8.66
C ALA A 185 -10.16 -7.76 -8.56
N ALA A 186 -10.17 -7.09 -7.40
CA ALA A 186 -9.30 -5.94 -7.13
C ALA A 186 -7.81 -6.33 -7.19
N GLY A 187 -7.44 -7.46 -6.60
CA GLY A 187 -6.06 -7.96 -6.65
C GLY A 187 -5.61 -8.34 -8.05
N ILE A 188 -6.47 -8.99 -8.85
CA ILE A 188 -6.18 -9.31 -10.26
C ILE A 188 -6.01 -8.02 -11.08
N ALA A 189 -6.90 -7.04 -10.89
CA ALA A 189 -6.80 -5.74 -11.57
C ALA A 189 -5.49 -5.02 -11.18
N TYR A 190 -5.10 -5.07 -9.90
CA TYR A 190 -3.84 -4.51 -9.42
C TYR A 190 -2.62 -5.21 -10.06
N VAL A 191 -2.58 -6.55 -10.06
CA VAL A 191 -1.49 -7.32 -10.70
C VAL A 191 -1.39 -7.01 -12.19
N ALA A 192 -2.54 -6.90 -12.87
CA ALA A 192 -2.57 -6.53 -14.28
C ALA A 192 -2.04 -5.10 -14.50
N PHE A 193 -2.44 -4.14 -13.68
CA PHE A 193 -1.94 -2.76 -13.72
C PHE A 193 -0.41 -2.73 -13.56
N MET A 194 0.12 -3.44 -12.55
CA MET A 194 1.55 -3.47 -12.27
C MET A 194 2.36 -4.01 -13.45
N PHE A 195 1.99 -5.17 -14.01
CA PHE A 195 2.76 -5.79 -15.10
C PHE A 195 2.49 -5.20 -16.47
N LEU A 196 1.35 -4.57 -16.70
CA LEU A 196 1.02 -4.00 -18.02
C LEU A 196 1.35 -2.50 -18.13
N ILE A 197 1.42 -1.79 -17.01
CA ILE A 197 1.57 -0.33 -17.01
C ILE A 197 2.78 0.10 -16.19
N ASP A 198 2.84 -0.24 -14.90
CA ASP A 198 3.77 0.39 -13.96
C ASP A 198 5.19 -0.14 -14.11
N VAL A 199 5.39 -1.46 -14.07
CA VAL A 199 6.69 -2.09 -14.31
C VAL A 199 7.25 -1.74 -15.69
N PRO A 200 6.49 -1.82 -16.81
CA PRO A 200 6.98 -1.38 -18.12
C PRO A 200 7.34 0.11 -18.18
N MET A 201 6.63 0.97 -17.45
CA MET A 201 6.94 2.39 -17.36
C MET A 201 8.33 2.61 -16.74
N TYR A 202 8.60 2.02 -15.58
CA TYR A 202 9.93 2.13 -14.94
C TYR A 202 11.03 1.45 -15.77
N TRP A 203 10.73 0.34 -16.40
CA TRP A 203 11.66 -0.34 -17.31
C TRP A 203 12.04 0.54 -18.50
N SER A 204 11.06 1.20 -19.13
CA SER A 204 11.32 2.11 -20.25
C SER A 204 12.14 3.35 -19.82
N ARG A 205 11.85 3.89 -18.62
CA ARG A 205 12.63 4.99 -18.04
C ARG A 205 14.08 4.57 -17.80
N TRP A 206 14.30 3.38 -17.24
CA TRP A 206 15.65 2.84 -17.05
C TRP A 206 16.39 2.63 -18.35
N LEU A 207 15.77 2.04 -19.38
CA LEU A 207 16.38 1.88 -20.69
C LEU A 207 16.75 3.22 -21.34
N ALA A 208 15.92 4.24 -21.18
CA ALA A 208 16.21 5.58 -21.68
C ALA A 208 17.39 6.23 -20.94
N ASP A 209 17.48 6.03 -19.62
CA ASP A 209 18.61 6.48 -18.80
C ASP A 209 19.92 5.80 -19.27
N GLU A 210 19.94 4.47 -19.48
CA GLU A 210 21.09 3.72 -19.98
C GLU A 210 21.51 4.19 -21.39
N ALA A 211 20.53 4.36 -22.29
CA ALA A 211 20.80 4.80 -23.66
C ALA A 211 21.38 6.23 -23.70
N SER A 212 21.05 7.08 -22.75
CA SER A 212 21.58 8.44 -22.62
C SER A 212 22.96 8.49 -21.94
N GLY A 213 23.49 7.36 -21.43
CA GLY A 213 24.73 7.32 -20.66
C GLY A 213 24.62 8.03 -19.31
N ARG A 214 23.43 8.05 -18.70
CA ARG A 214 23.19 8.74 -17.44
C ARG A 214 24.08 8.20 -16.32
N HIS A 215 24.73 9.10 -15.60
CA HIS A 215 25.47 8.75 -14.39
C HIS A 215 24.54 8.62 -13.19
N TYR A 216 24.61 7.46 -12.52
CA TYR A 216 23.91 7.21 -11.27
C TYR A 216 24.73 7.67 -10.07
N LEU A 217 24.04 8.07 -9.00
CA LEU A 217 24.70 8.43 -7.74
C LEU A 217 25.20 7.17 -7.03
N SER A 218 26.33 7.27 -6.35
CA SER A 218 26.70 6.30 -5.34
C SER A 218 25.75 6.41 -4.14
N ILE A 219 25.64 5.35 -3.32
CA ILE A 219 24.77 5.34 -2.12
C ILE A 219 25.10 6.50 -1.17
N THR A 220 26.39 6.79 -0.98
CA THR A 220 26.83 7.91 -0.11
C THR A 220 26.43 9.27 -0.68
N GLN A 221 26.60 9.49 -1.99
CA GLN A 221 26.13 10.70 -2.65
C GLN A 221 24.60 10.82 -2.56
N GLY A 222 23.90 9.69 -2.78
CA GLY A 222 22.44 9.64 -2.67
C GLY A 222 21.91 10.00 -1.30
N LEU A 223 22.55 9.52 -0.22
CA LEU A 223 22.16 9.87 1.16
C LEU A 223 22.24 11.37 1.43
N LEU A 224 23.28 12.03 0.94
CA LEU A 224 23.41 13.48 1.03
C LEU A 224 22.36 14.19 0.16
N ASP A 225 22.16 13.69 -1.06
CA ASP A 225 21.25 14.28 -2.03
C ASP A 225 19.77 14.23 -1.58
N VAL A 226 19.29 13.08 -1.07
CA VAL A 226 17.89 12.92 -0.64
C VAL A 226 17.52 13.77 0.58
N SER A 227 18.51 14.17 1.38
CA SER A 227 18.31 14.97 2.58
C SER A 227 18.41 16.47 2.35
N GLY A 228 19.15 16.89 1.31
CA GLY A 228 19.48 18.30 1.09
C GLY A 228 19.05 18.87 -0.26
N ARG A 229 18.56 18.03 -1.19
CA ARG A 229 18.15 18.50 -2.51
C ARG A 229 16.69 18.19 -2.80
N TRP A 230 15.95 19.19 -3.20
CA TRP A 230 14.62 19.08 -3.80
C TRP A 230 14.42 20.17 -4.83
N VAL A 231 13.52 19.92 -5.77
CA VAL A 231 13.19 20.82 -6.87
C VAL A 231 11.72 21.16 -6.79
N VAL A 232 11.40 22.41 -6.53
CA VAL A 232 10.01 22.88 -6.54
C VAL A 232 9.53 23.01 -7.98
N SER A 233 8.48 22.29 -8.32
CA SER A 233 7.84 22.39 -9.64
C SER A 233 6.34 22.48 -9.51
N HIS A 234 5.76 23.44 -10.22
CA HIS A 234 4.32 23.66 -10.34
C HIS A 234 3.80 23.38 -11.77
N SER A 235 4.64 22.75 -12.60
CA SER A 235 4.32 22.43 -13.99
C SER A 235 3.45 21.19 -14.09
N TRP A 236 2.38 21.27 -14.89
CA TRP A 236 1.54 20.14 -15.22
C TRP A 236 2.32 19.01 -15.90
N ASP A 237 3.23 19.33 -16.81
CA ASP A 237 4.01 18.34 -17.57
C ASP A 237 4.90 17.48 -16.69
N VAL A 238 5.34 18.00 -15.53
CA VAL A 238 6.13 17.28 -14.56
C VAL A 238 5.25 16.31 -13.75
N TRP A 239 4.05 16.74 -13.35
CA TRP A 239 3.20 15.99 -12.43
C TRP A 239 2.22 15.04 -13.13
N LYS A 240 1.82 15.29 -14.38
CA LYS A 240 0.76 14.55 -15.08
C LYS A 240 0.91 13.03 -15.04
N ASN A 241 2.15 12.53 -15.08
CA ASN A 241 2.43 11.09 -15.07
C ASN A 241 2.31 10.45 -13.67
N GLU A 242 2.36 11.29 -12.63
CA GLU A 242 2.27 10.84 -11.23
C GLU A 242 0.83 10.94 -10.69
N ILE A 243 -0.04 11.71 -11.36
CA ILE A 243 -1.39 12.03 -10.88
C ILE A 243 -2.24 10.77 -10.72
N ALA A 244 -2.24 9.88 -11.70
CA ALA A 244 -3.14 8.72 -11.71
C ALA A 244 -2.83 7.77 -10.54
N TRP A 245 -1.57 7.34 -10.41
CA TRP A 245 -1.17 6.40 -9.38
C TRP A 245 -1.24 7.02 -7.97
N MET A 246 -0.77 8.27 -7.78
CA MET A 246 -0.88 8.95 -6.49
C MET A 246 -2.33 9.12 -6.05
N SER A 247 -3.24 9.46 -6.98
CA SER A 247 -4.66 9.61 -6.66
C SER A 247 -5.27 8.29 -6.20
N LEU A 248 -4.98 7.17 -6.87
CA LEU A 248 -5.45 5.84 -6.49
C LEU A 248 -4.82 5.36 -5.18
N TYR A 249 -3.53 5.59 -5.02
CA TYR A 249 -2.77 5.20 -3.84
C TYR A 249 -3.28 5.93 -2.58
N PHE A 250 -3.51 7.26 -2.66
CA PHE A 250 -3.98 8.05 -1.51
C PHE A 250 -5.50 7.97 -1.28
N SER A 251 -6.25 7.33 -2.16
CA SER A 251 -7.70 7.12 -2.00
C SER A 251 -8.04 5.64 -1.84
N VAL A 252 -8.04 4.87 -2.91
CA VAL A 252 -8.54 3.49 -2.94
C VAL A 252 -7.77 2.57 -1.99
N ALA A 253 -6.44 2.64 -1.97
CA ALA A 253 -5.65 1.79 -1.08
C ALA A 253 -5.86 2.18 0.40
N VAL A 254 -6.05 3.47 0.71
CA VAL A 254 -6.40 3.93 2.07
C VAL A 254 -7.77 3.43 2.48
N TRP A 255 -8.77 3.46 1.60
CA TRP A 255 -10.11 2.93 1.91
C TRP A 255 -10.08 1.43 2.14
N LEU A 256 -9.26 0.68 1.37
CA LEU A 256 -9.02 -0.73 1.63
C LEU A 256 -8.38 -0.95 3.01
N SER A 257 -7.39 -0.16 3.39
CA SER A 257 -6.77 -0.24 4.72
C SER A 257 -7.78 -0.03 5.85
N ILE A 258 -8.67 0.96 5.73
CA ILE A 258 -9.74 1.21 6.72
C ILE A 258 -10.75 0.05 6.71
N ALA A 259 -11.13 -0.47 5.54
CA ALA A 259 -12.06 -1.59 5.41
C ALA A 259 -11.52 -2.88 6.07
N LEU A 260 -10.21 -3.12 6.01
CA LEU A 260 -9.57 -4.27 6.66
C LEU A 260 -9.78 -4.31 8.18
N VAL A 261 -9.95 -3.16 8.84
CA VAL A 261 -10.27 -3.07 10.27
C VAL A 261 -11.60 -3.77 10.59
N HIS A 262 -12.53 -3.74 9.63
CA HIS A 262 -13.90 -4.28 9.77
C HIS A 262 -14.09 -5.60 9.00
N ALA A 263 -13.02 -6.18 8.48
CA ALA A 263 -13.11 -7.47 7.79
C ALA A 263 -13.79 -8.53 8.68
N PRO A 264 -14.66 -9.37 8.11
CA PRO A 264 -15.35 -10.40 8.88
C PRO A 264 -14.37 -11.35 9.54
N VAL A 265 -14.54 -11.59 10.84
CA VAL A 265 -13.80 -12.63 11.55
C VAL A 265 -14.45 -13.96 11.20
N LEU A 266 -13.69 -14.84 10.56
CA LEU A 266 -14.14 -16.21 10.32
C LEU A 266 -14.09 -16.96 11.66
N ALA A 267 -15.26 -17.15 12.27
CA ALA A 267 -15.36 -17.96 13.49
C ALA A 267 -14.83 -19.38 13.22
N ARG A 268 -14.03 -19.89 14.14
CA ARG A 268 -13.69 -21.33 14.23
C ARG A 268 -14.97 -22.13 14.51
N GLY A 269 -15.76 -22.45 13.51
CA GLY A 269 -17.02 -23.11 13.79
C GLY A 269 -17.92 -23.38 12.59
N VAL A 270 -17.41 -24.05 11.56
CA VAL A 270 -18.27 -24.65 10.53
C VAL A 270 -17.83 -26.10 10.26
N THR A 271 -17.46 -26.85 11.30
CA THR A 271 -17.25 -28.29 11.19
C THR A 271 -18.18 -29.15 12.04
N ASP A 272 -19.16 -28.56 12.73
CA ASP A 272 -20.10 -29.35 13.55
C ASP A 272 -21.55 -29.13 13.13
N SER A 273 -21.87 -29.48 11.88
CA SER A 273 -23.23 -29.87 11.51
C SER A 273 -23.24 -31.28 10.88
N LYS A 274 -22.69 -32.26 11.58
CA LYS A 274 -23.18 -33.64 11.38
C LYS A 274 -24.49 -33.77 12.16
N PRO A 275 -25.63 -34.01 11.51
CA PRO A 275 -26.82 -34.40 12.22
C PRO A 275 -26.51 -35.70 12.93
N ARG A 276 -26.63 -35.74 14.27
CA ARG A 276 -26.71 -37.00 15.00
C ARG A 276 -27.96 -37.73 14.51
N ARG A 277 -27.74 -38.83 13.81
CA ARG A 277 -28.78 -39.85 13.59
C ARG A 277 -28.83 -40.77 14.81
#